data_6c0e0ef21ac1a1abd59c82089a3150f0
#
_entry.id   6c0e0ef21ac1a1abd59c82089a3150f0
#
_cell.length_a   1.000
_cell.length_b   1.000
_cell.length_c   1.000
_cell.angle_alpha   90.00
_cell.angle_beta   90.00
_cell.angle_gamma   90.00
#
_symmetry.space_group_name_H-M   'P 1'
#
loop_
_entity.id
_entity.type
_entity.pdbx_description
1 polymer ?
#
loop_
_entity_poly.entity_id
_entity_poly.type
_entity_poly.pdbx_seq_one_letter_code
_entity_poly.pdbx_strand_id
1 'polypeptide(L)'
;MSALLKLKKINLKYQTGKDNISVLKNIDLTIKKKETVSVVGESGSGKTSLIMLVGGLEKPTSGKIIFQDQEITGLNEDEVSEIRKKNIGIIFQSFYLIPNYTAVENVALTLELNNFKNPEGEAKSLLDRFGLKHRFNNLPSQLSGGEQQRVAIARAIAMKPELILADEPTGNLDTENSLMISNILFKYVKEEGSSLIMVTHDPKLANKAKRKIKIKDGKIK
;
A
#
# COMPACT_ATOMS: atom_id res chain seq x y z
N MET A 1 -22.12 -2.95 5.78
CA MET A 1 -20.86 -2.14 5.76
C MET A 1 -20.80 -1.40 4.45
N SER A 2 -20.54 -0.10 4.46
CA SER A 2 -20.40 0.73 3.25
C SER A 2 -19.14 0.32 2.46
N ALA A 3 -19.19 0.54 1.15
CA ALA A 3 -18.01 0.35 0.31
C ALA A 3 -17.00 1.48 0.57
N LEU A 4 -15.72 1.13 0.72
CA LEU A 4 -14.62 2.09 0.80
C LEU A 4 -14.10 2.44 -0.60
N LEU A 5 -13.95 1.42 -1.44
CA LEU A 5 -13.43 1.52 -2.80
C LEU A 5 -14.30 0.73 -3.77
N LYS A 6 -14.58 1.31 -4.93
CA LYS A 6 -15.26 0.63 -6.04
C LYS A 6 -14.47 0.88 -7.33
N LEU A 7 -14.08 -0.17 -8.00
CA LEU A 7 -13.56 -0.16 -9.36
C LEU A 7 -14.69 -0.62 -10.28
N LYS A 8 -14.97 0.13 -11.34
CA LYS A 8 -16.03 -0.18 -12.31
C LYS A 8 -15.43 -0.23 -13.71
N LYS A 9 -15.43 -1.41 -14.32
CA LYS A 9 -14.96 -1.69 -15.69
C LYS A 9 -13.58 -1.10 -15.98
N ILE A 10 -12.65 -1.21 -15.01
CA ILE A 10 -11.30 -0.66 -15.15
C ILE A 10 -10.54 -1.42 -16.22
N ASN A 11 -9.97 -0.65 -17.14
CA ASN A 11 -8.99 -1.15 -18.10
C ASN A 11 -7.70 -0.34 -17.98
N LEU A 12 -6.57 -1.02 -18.13
CA LEU A 12 -5.25 -0.39 -18.21
C LEU A 12 -4.49 -0.97 -19.40
N LYS A 13 -4.03 -0.08 -20.28
CA LYS A 13 -3.21 -0.41 -21.45
C LYS A 13 -1.99 0.49 -21.48
N TYR A 14 -0.84 -0.11 -21.73
CA TYR A 14 0.38 0.64 -22.03
C TYR A 14 0.68 0.59 -23.53
N GLN A 15 1.09 1.71 -24.07
CA GLN A 15 1.57 1.79 -25.44
C GLN A 15 3.08 1.56 -25.45
N THR A 16 3.53 0.52 -26.14
CA THR A 16 4.95 0.19 -26.30
C THR A 16 5.27 0.18 -27.79
N GLY A 17 5.77 1.31 -28.29
CA GLY A 17 5.97 1.50 -29.72
C GLY A 17 4.65 1.42 -30.50
N LYS A 18 4.51 0.42 -31.39
CA LYS A 18 3.29 0.19 -32.18
C LYS A 18 2.27 -0.74 -31.49
N ASP A 19 2.66 -1.40 -30.40
CA ASP A 19 1.82 -2.39 -29.74
C ASP A 19 1.14 -1.81 -28.49
N ASN A 20 -0.09 -2.27 -28.24
CA ASN A 20 -0.84 -1.96 -27.03
C ASN A 20 -0.88 -3.20 -26.11
N ILE A 21 -0.19 -3.12 -24.99
CA ILE A 21 -0.21 -4.17 -23.97
C ILE A 21 -1.37 -3.92 -23.00
N SER A 22 -2.38 -4.78 -23.02
CA SER A 22 -3.52 -4.70 -22.12
C SER A 22 -3.21 -5.45 -20.81
N VAL A 23 -2.95 -4.69 -19.75
CA VAL A 23 -2.52 -5.19 -18.43
C VAL A 23 -3.70 -5.51 -17.53
N LEU A 24 -4.72 -4.65 -17.48
CA LEU A 24 -5.97 -4.91 -16.77
C LEU A 24 -7.14 -4.81 -17.73
N LYS A 25 -8.10 -5.74 -17.59
CA LYS A 25 -9.18 -5.95 -18.56
C LYS A 25 -10.51 -6.06 -17.83
N ASN A 26 -11.30 -5.00 -17.91
CA ASN A 26 -12.67 -4.95 -17.37
C ASN A 26 -12.74 -5.39 -15.89
N ILE A 27 -11.93 -4.77 -15.03
CA ILE A 27 -11.89 -5.09 -13.61
C ILE A 27 -13.05 -4.41 -12.89
N ASP A 28 -13.90 -5.23 -12.28
CA ASP A 28 -14.91 -4.82 -11.32
C ASP A 28 -14.50 -5.33 -9.94
N LEU A 29 -14.37 -4.43 -8.95
CA LEU A 29 -13.95 -4.77 -7.60
C LEU A 29 -14.55 -3.79 -6.60
N THR A 30 -15.11 -4.33 -5.52
CA THR A 30 -15.56 -3.52 -4.38
C THR A 30 -14.83 -3.97 -3.12
N ILE A 31 -14.27 -3.03 -2.39
CA ILE A 31 -13.65 -3.21 -1.07
C ILE A 31 -14.54 -2.52 -0.04
N LYS A 32 -14.91 -3.23 1.01
CA LYS A 32 -15.70 -2.69 2.13
C LYS A 32 -14.77 -2.03 3.17
N LYS A 33 -15.32 -1.13 3.98
CA LYS A 33 -14.60 -0.59 5.14
C LYS A 33 -14.20 -1.74 6.08
N LYS A 34 -12.97 -1.67 6.61
CA LYS A 34 -12.37 -2.66 7.53
C LYS A 34 -12.24 -4.06 6.93
N GLU A 35 -12.19 -4.15 5.61
CA GLU A 35 -11.98 -5.42 4.90
C GLU A 35 -10.48 -5.63 4.63
N THR A 36 -10.03 -6.87 4.79
CA THR A 36 -8.69 -7.29 4.36
C THR A 36 -8.81 -8.22 3.15
N VAL A 37 -8.11 -7.87 2.08
CA VAL A 37 -8.15 -8.59 0.80
C VAL A 37 -6.73 -8.92 0.38
N SER A 38 -6.47 -10.17 0.03
CA SER A 38 -5.26 -10.57 -0.65
C SER A 38 -5.51 -10.72 -2.15
N VAL A 39 -4.58 -10.19 -2.95
CA VAL A 39 -4.58 -10.31 -4.41
C VAL A 39 -3.44 -11.24 -4.80
N VAL A 40 -3.77 -12.38 -5.40
CA VAL A 40 -2.82 -13.41 -5.81
C VAL A 40 -2.87 -13.62 -7.33
N GLY A 41 -1.80 -14.13 -7.89
CA GLY A 41 -1.71 -14.42 -9.33
C GLY A 41 -0.26 -14.57 -9.78
N GLU A 42 -0.06 -15.03 -11.01
CA GLU A 42 1.26 -15.19 -11.61
C GLU A 42 2.00 -13.84 -11.76
N SER A 43 3.33 -13.87 -11.91
CA SER A 43 4.09 -12.67 -12.26
C SER A 43 3.56 -12.08 -13.57
N GLY A 44 3.50 -10.74 -13.66
CA GLY A 44 2.96 -10.05 -14.85
C GLY A 44 1.44 -10.10 -15.01
N SER A 45 0.66 -10.67 -14.08
CA SER A 45 -0.80 -10.74 -14.21
C SER A 45 -1.54 -9.41 -13.96
N GLY A 46 -0.84 -8.33 -13.56
CA GLY A 46 -1.41 -7.00 -13.34
C GLY A 46 -1.65 -6.62 -11.88
N LYS A 47 -1.12 -7.39 -10.90
CA LYS A 47 -1.33 -7.14 -9.46
C LYS A 47 -0.77 -5.79 -9.00
N THR A 48 0.49 -5.50 -9.30
CA THR A 48 1.14 -4.22 -8.99
C THR A 48 0.42 -3.06 -9.67
N SER A 49 0.02 -3.23 -10.95
CA SER A 49 -0.74 -2.21 -11.68
C SER A 49 -2.09 -1.93 -11.02
N LEU A 50 -2.75 -2.94 -10.45
CA LEU A 50 -3.96 -2.73 -9.66
C LEU A 50 -3.69 -1.87 -8.42
N ILE A 51 -2.60 -2.14 -7.68
CA ILE A 51 -2.17 -1.34 -6.53
C ILE A 51 -1.90 0.11 -6.95
N MET A 52 -1.17 0.33 -8.05
CA MET A 52 -0.85 1.67 -8.56
C MET A 52 -2.11 2.46 -8.92
N LEU A 53 -3.07 1.86 -9.61
CA LEU A 53 -4.36 2.48 -9.93
C LEU A 53 -5.17 2.83 -8.67
N VAL A 54 -5.29 1.90 -7.74
CA VAL A 54 -6.02 2.12 -6.48
C VAL A 54 -5.33 3.18 -5.63
N GLY A 55 -4.01 3.23 -5.64
CA GLY A 55 -3.20 4.24 -4.96
C GLY A 55 -3.22 5.61 -5.64
N GLY A 56 -3.87 5.76 -6.79
CA GLY A 56 -3.86 7.00 -7.55
C GLY A 56 -2.47 7.39 -8.07
N LEU A 57 -1.56 6.41 -8.22
CA LEU A 57 -0.22 6.61 -8.80
C LEU A 57 -0.24 6.40 -10.31
N GLU A 58 -1.34 5.89 -10.84
CA GLU A 58 -1.57 5.67 -12.24
C GLU A 58 -3.03 5.93 -12.60
N LYS A 59 -3.29 6.37 -13.83
CA LYS A 59 -4.65 6.59 -14.33
C LYS A 59 -5.10 5.41 -15.19
N PRO A 60 -6.34 4.92 -15.02
CA PRO A 60 -6.87 3.86 -15.89
C PRO A 60 -7.07 4.39 -17.31
N THR A 61 -6.91 3.54 -18.33
CA THR A 61 -7.24 3.86 -19.71
C THR A 61 -8.73 4.08 -19.90
N SER A 62 -9.57 3.36 -19.13
CA SER A 62 -11.02 3.54 -19.06
C SER A 62 -11.59 2.90 -17.80
N GLY A 63 -12.84 3.23 -17.49
CA GLY A 63 -13.53 2.81 -16.28
C GLY A 63 -13.52 3.89 -15.20
N LYS A 64 -14.01 3.55 -14.00
CA LYS A 64 -14.16 4.50 -12.89
C LYS A 64 -13.62 3.94 -11.60
N ILE A 65 -12.88 4.77 -10.85
CA ILE A 65 -12.42 4.50 -9.50
C ILE A 65 -13.21 5.42 -8.56
N ILE A 66 -13.89 4.83 -7.60
CA ILE A 66 -14.69 5.56 -6.61
C ILE A 66 -14.12 5.22 -5.23
N PHE A 67 -13.64 6.23 -4.51
CA PHE A 67 -13.12 6.12 -3.16
C PHE A 67 -13.99 6.95 -2.22
N GLN A 68 -14.53 6.33 -1.15
CA GLN A 68 -15.45 6.99 -0.19
C GLN A 68 -16.61 7.72 -0.88
N ASP A 69 -17.24 7.02 -1.85
CA ASP A 69 -18.33 7.53 -2.68
C ASP A 69 -17.98 8.72 -3.60
N GLN A 70 -16.72 9.20 -3.60
CA GLN A 70 -16.20 10.19 -4.53
C GLN A 70 -15.53 9.51 -5.75
N GLU A 71 -15.93 9.87 -6.98
CA GLU A 71 -15.20 9.44 -8.19
C GLU A 71 -13.88 10.19 -8.28
N ILE A 72 -12.76 9.44 -8.27
CA ILE A 72 -11.40 10.02 -8.32
C ILE A 72 -10.77 9.93 -9.71
N THR A 73 -11.37 9.21 -10.65
CA THR A 73 -10.81 8.98 -12.00
C THR A 73 -10.65 10.26 -12.81
N GLY A 74 -11.57 11.22 -12.63
CA GLY A 74 -11.58 12.49 -13.37
C GLY A 74 -10.84 13.63 -12.69
N LEU A 75 -10.28 13.39 -11.49
CA LEU A 75 -9.57 14.41 -10.74
C LEU A 75 -8.17 14.67 -11.34
N ASN A 76 -7.66 15.88 -11.11
CA ASN A 76 -6.28 16.21 -11.43
C ASN A 76 -5.30 15.57 -10.42
N GLU A 77 -3.98 15.65 -10.70
CA GLU A 77 -2.96 15.00 -9.87
C GLU A 77 -2.90 15.57 -8.45
N ASP A 78 -3.08 16.87 -8.29
CA ASP A 78 -3.04 17.53 -6.98
C ASP A 78 -4.20 17.05 -6.10
N GLU A 79 -5.41 16.98 -6.67
CA GLU A 79 -6.60 16.49 -5.98
C GLU A 79 -6.45 15.03 -5.55
N VAL A 80 -5.94 14.16 -6.45
CA VAL A 80 -5.68 12.75 -6.14
C VAL A 80 -4.58 12.62 -5.10
N SER A 81 -3.53 13.44 -5.17
CA SER A 81 -2.45 13.48 -4.21
C SER A 81 -2.93 13.86 -2.80
N GLU A 82 -3.84 14.84 -2.69
CA GLU A 82 -4.44 15.21 -1.40
C GLU A 82 -5.28 14.07 -0.79
N ILE A 83 -6.03 13.32 -1.61
CA ILE A 83 -6.78 12.15 -1.16
C ILE A 83 -5.80 11.06 -0.70
N ARG A 84 -4.78 10.76 -1.50
CA ARG A 84 -3.76 9.75 -1.20
C ARG A 84 -3.04 10.08 0.10
N LYS A 85 -2.52 11.30 0.22
CA LYS A 85 -1.76 11.77 1.37
C LYS A 85 -2.48 11.55 2.71
N LYS A 86 -3.79 11.71 2.74
CA LYS A 86 -4.60 11.61 3.97
C LYS A 86 -5.16 10.22 4.22
N ASN A 87 -5.50 9.47 3.16
CA ASN A 87 -6.38 8.31 3.30
C ASN A 87 -5.75 6.99 2.85
N ILE A 88 -4.62 7.03 2.14
CA ILE A 88 -4.02 5.82 1.55
C ILE A 88 -2.56 5.69 1.98
N GLY A 89 -2.23 4.60 2.66
CA GLY A 89 -0.85 4.22 2.95
C GLY A 89 -0.38 3.18 1.95
N ILE A 90 0.81 3.36 1.37
CA ILE A 90 1.36 2.41 0.39
C ILE A 90 2.66 1.82 0.91
N ILE A 91 2.73 0.50 0.91
CA ILE A 91 3.90 -0.30 1.32
C ILE A 91 4.38 -1.06 0.09
N PHE A 92 5.63 -0.86 -0.28
CA PHE A 92 6.26 -1.52 -1.43
C PHE A 92 7.26 -2.59 -0.99
N GLN A 93 7.53 -3.52 -1.88
CA GLN A 93 8.57 -4.54 -1.72
C GLN A 93 9.97 -3.93 -1.55
N SER A 94 10.28 -2.84 -2.27
CA SER A 94 11.60 -2.18 -2.29
C SER A 94 11.74 -1.05 -1.26
N PHE A 95 10.93 -1.01 -0.22
CA PHE A 95 10.92 -0.05 0.89
C PHE A 95 10.79 1.43 0.48
N TYR A 96 11.50 1.89 -0.54
CA TYR A 96 11.58 3.28 -1.02
C TYR A 96 11.80 4.29 0.11
N LEU A 97 12.70 3.98 1.01
CA LEU A 97 13.17 4.94 2.02
C LEU A 97 14.06 6.00 1.36
N ILE A 98 13.97 7.23 1.85
CA ILE A 98 14.82 8.33 1.40
C ILE A 98 16.22 8.07 1.98
N PRO A 99 17.27 7.88 1.14
CA PRO A 99 18.57 7.35 1.59
C PRO A 99 19.29 8.25 2.58
N ASN A 100 19.12 9.57 2.47
CA ASN A 100 19.78 10.58 3.29
C ASN A 100 18.95 11.01 4.51
N TYR A 101 17.81 10.36 4.76
CA TYR A 101 16.95 10.58 5.91
C TYR A 101 17.11 9.42 6.88
N THR A 102 17.19 9.72 8.17
CA THR A 102 17.14 8.73 9.25
C THR A 102 15.80 8.00 9.28
N ALA A 103 15.69 6.96 10.08
CA ALA A 103 14.44 6.24 10.28
C ALA A 103 13.30 7.19 10.76
N VAL A 104 13.60 8.08 11.71
CA VAL A 104 12.62 9.06 12.21
C VAL A 104 12.23 10.04 11.11
N GLU A 105 13.18 10.62 10.39
CA GLU A 105 12.90 11.60 9.33
C GLU A 105 12.10 10.99 8.19
N ASN A 106 12.35 9.73 7.81
CA ASN A 106 11.55 9.00 6.82
C ASN A 106 10.07 8.90 7.21
N VAL A 107 9.77 8.72 8.49
CA VAL A 107 8.39 8.65 9.01
C VAL A 107 7.82 10.04 9.23
N ALA A 108 8.60 10.95 9.82
CA ALA A 108 8.19 12.31 10.14
C ALA A 108 7.78 13.11 8.90
N LEU A 109 8.45 12.91 7.77
CA LEU A 109 8.13 13.58 6.50
C LEU A 109 6.65 13.46 6.13
N THR A 110 6.04 12.30 6.31
CA THR A 110 4.60 12.11 6.02
C THR A 110 3.72 12.98 6.92
N LEU A 111 4.11 13.14 8.17
CA LEU A 111 3.41 13.95 9.16
C LEU A 111 3.62 15.45 8.90
N GLU A 112 4.84 15.85 8.53
CA GLU A 112 5.19 17.23 8.15
C GLU A 112 4.39 17.72 6.95
N LEU A 113 4.31 16.90 5.89
CA LEU A 113 3.49 17.18 4.70
C LEU A 113 1.99 17.33 5.03
N ASN A 114 1.55 16.83 6.17
CA ASN A 114 0.18 16.97 6.68
C ASN A 114 0.06 17.98 7.83
N ASN A 115 1.08 18.83 8.06
CA ASN A 115 1.10 19.90 9.05
C ASN A 115 0.85 19.45 10.50
N PHE A 116 1.36 18.27 10.89
CA PHE A 116 1.32 17.82 12.27
C PHE A 116 2.17 18.74 13.17
N LYS A 117 1.68 19.00 14.39
CA LYS A 117 2.39 19.89 15.33
C LYS A 117 3.70 19.32 15.87
N ASN A 118 3.80 18.00 16.02
CA ASN A 118 4.97 17.32 16.55
C ASN A 118 5.29 16.08 15.70
N PRO A 119 5.72 16.25 14.42
CA PRO A 119 5.93 15.13 13.50
C PRO A 119 7.03 14.17 13.99
N GLU A 120 8.12 14.69 14.56
CA GLU A 120 9.21 13.87 15.06
C GLU A 120 8.81 13.02 16.27
N GLY A 121 8.07 13.60 17.22
CA GLY A 121 7.59 12.88 18.41
C GLY A 121 6.63 11.75 18.04
N GLU A 122 5.69 12.01 17.13
CA GLU A 122 4.77 10.99 16.62
C GLU A 122 5.51 9.90 15.84
N ALA A 123 6.49 10.26 15.01
CA ALA A 123 7.33 9.31 14.28
C ALA A 123 8.12 8.41 15.24
N LYS A 124 8.73 8.96 16.29
CA LYS A 124 9.43 8.20 17.34
C LYS A 124 8.49 7.23 18.07
N SER A 125 7.30 7.70 18.44
CA SER A 125 6.28 6.86 19.09
C SER A 125 5.89 5.68 18.21
N LEU A 126 5.68 5.92 16.91
CA LEU A 126 5.30 4.89 15.96
C LEU A 126 6.43 3.88 15.73
N LEU A 127 7.66 4.35 15.57
CA LEU A 127 8.83 3.48 15.41
C LEU A 127 9.09 2.63 16.67
N ASP A 128 8.87 3.18 17.88
CA ASP A 128 8.98 2.43 19.14
C ASP A 128 7.96 1.27 19.19
N ARG A 129 6.72 1.51 18.78
CA ARG A 129 5.68 0.45 18.63
C ARG A 129 6.12 -0.69 17.68
N PHE A 130 7.04 -0.40 16.76
CA PHE A 130 7.59 -1.39 15.82
C PHE A 130 8.95 -1.94 16.25
N GLY A 131 9.37 -1.67 17.51
CA GLY A 131 10.60 -2.20 18.07
C GLY A 131 11.87 -1.55 17.49
N LEU A 132 11.76 -0.31 16.98
CA LEU A 132 12.85 0.43 16.35
C LEU A 132 13.37 1.60 17.19
N LYS A 133 13.09 1.64 18.51
CA LYS A 133 13.54 2.69 19.42
C LYS A 133 15.05 2.93 19.31
N HIS A 134 15.82 1.86 19.21
CA HIS A 134 17.29 1.89 19.13
C HIS A 134 17.83 2.28 17.75
N ARG A 135 16.95 2.53 16.76
CA ARG A 135 17.28 2.82 15.35
C ARG A 135 16.82 4.19 14.86
N PHE A 136 16.30 5.04 15.72
CA PHE A 136 15.72 6.33 15.34
C PHE A 136 16.62 7.16 14.41
N ASN A 137 17.89 7.24 14.73
CA ASN A 137 18.88 8.08 14.03
C ASN A 137 19.69 7.32 12.97
N ASN A 138 19.36 6.06 12.68
CA ASN A 138 20.04 5.28 11.66
C ASN A 138 19.55 5.64 10.26
N LEU A 139 20.47 5.76 9.31
CA LEU A 139 20.17 5.86 7.88
C LEU A 139 19.72 4.50 7.34
N PRO A 140 18.96 4.45 6.23
CA PRO A 140 18.52 3.19 5.60
C PRO A 140 19.68 2.21 5.35
N SER A 141 20.84 2.67 4.94
CA SER A 141 22.04 1.84 4.72
C SER A 141 22.59 1.15 5.97
N GLN A 142 22.18 1.61 7.15
CA GLN A 142 22.57 1.06 8.46
C GLN A 142 21.51 0.12 9.06
N LEU A 143 20.41 -0.09 8.35
CA LEU A 143 19.27 -0.91 8.78
C LEU A 143 19.26 -2.24 8.03
N SER A 144 18.93 -3.31 8.72
CA SER A 144 18.59 -4.59 8.07
C SER A 144 17.36 -4.47 7.17
N GLY A 145 17.14 -5.39 6.23
CA GLY A 145 15.97 -5.38 5.37
C GLY A 145 14.65 -5.39 6.16
N GLY A 146 14.57 -6.18 7.23
CA GLY A 146 13.40 -6.21 8.12
C GLY A 146 13.19 -4.90 8.89
N GLU A 147 14.28 -4.21 9.30
CA GLU A 147 14.20 -2.89 9.94
C GLU A 147 13.75 -1.83 8.93
N GLN A 148 14.30 -1.83 7.71
CA GLN A 148 13.88 -0.94 6.63
C GLN A 148 12.39 -1.10 6.31
N GLN A 149 11.90 -2.33 6.24
CA GLN A 149 10.48 -2.59 5.99
C GLN A 149 9.60 -2.09 7.14
N ARG A 150 10.02 -2.25 8.40
CA ARG A 150 9.27 -1.68 9.53
C ARG A 150 9.23 -0.16 9.48
N VAL A 151 10.30 0.51 9.08
CA VAL A 151 10.31 1.97 8.84
C VAL A 151 9.35 2.34 7.70
N ALA A 152 9.37 1.61 6.58
CA ALA A 152 8.48 1.85 5.45
C ALA A 152 7.00 1.66 5.83
N ILE A 153 6.68 0.64 6.63
CA ILE A 153 5.33 0.45 7.18
C ILE A 153 4.94 1.61 8.09
N ALA A 154 5.82 1.98 9.04
CA ALA A 154 5.57 3.10 9.94
C ALA A 154 5.27 4.39 9.17
N ARG A 155 6.05 4.69 8.12
CA ARG A 155 5.80 5.82 7.22
C ARG A 155 4.44 5.74 6.53
N ALA A 156 4.08 4.58 5.99
CA ALA A 156 2.83 4.39 5.26
C ALA A 156 1.59 4.55 6.14
N ILE A 157 1.71 4.22 7.43
CA ILE A 157 0.57 4.27 8.37
C ILE A 157 0.57 5.49 9.30
N ALA A 158 1.56 6.38 9.18
CA ALA A 158 1.72 7.54 10.08
C ALA A 158 0.47 8.43 10.13
N MET A 159 -0.25 8.56 9.02
CA MET A 159 -1.50 9.33 8.91
C MET A 159 -2.75 8.53 9.31
N LYS A 160 -2.61 7.29 9.83
CA LYS A 160 -3.74 6.39 10.14
C LYS A 160 -4.71 6.23 8.95
N PRO A 161 -4.21 5.80 7.78
CA PRO A 161 -5.00 5.76 6.55
C PRO A 161 -6.19 4.81 6.66
N GLU A 162 -7.29 5.12 5.97
CA GLU A 162 -8.45 4.22 5.87
C GLU A 162 -8.16 3.00 4.98
N LEU A 163 -7.24 3.15 4.02
CA LEU A 163 -6.82 2.07 3.11
C LEU A 163 -5.30 1.92 3.14
N ILE A 164 -4.85 0.70 3.37
CA ILE A 164 -3.45 0.32 3.22
C ILE A 164 -3.33 -0.57 1.98
N LEU A 165 -2.39 -0.20 1.12
CA LEU A 165 -1.99 -0.95 -0.05
C LEU A 165 -0.61 -1.55 0.21
N ALA A 166 -0.45 -2.85 0.08
CA ALA A 166 0.82 -3.53 0.30
C ALA A 166 1.17 -4.38 -0.93
N ASP A 167 2.22 -4.01 -1.63
CA ASP A 167 2.74 -4.77 -2.77
C ASP A 167 3.94 -5.60 -2.33
N GLU A 168 3.73 -6.92 -2.19
CA GLU A 168 4.73 -7.90 -1.75
C GLU A 168 5.50 -7.46 -0.48
N PRO A 169 4.81 -7.10 0.63
CA PRO A 169 5.45 -6.43 1.77
C PRO A 169 6.50 -7.25 2.50
N THR A 170 6.65 -8.54 2.15
CA THR A 170 7.61 -9.48 2.72
C THR A 170 8.51 -10.13 1.68
N GLY A 171 8.40 -9.74 0.41
CA GLY A 171 9.04 -10.45 -0.70
C GLY A 171 10.59 -10.44 -0.68
N ASN A 172 11.20 -9.48 -0.01
CA ASN A 172 12.66 -9.35 0.11
C ASN A 172 13.20 -9.76 1.50
N LEU A 173 12.39 -10.46 2.31
CA LEU A 173 12.72 -10.78 3.69
C LEU A 173 12.86 -12.29 3.90
N ASP A 174 13.67 -12.67 4.88
CA ASP A 174 13.72 -14.04 5.38
C ASP A 174 12.40 -14.44 6.07
N THR A 175 12.25 -15.72 6.38
CA THR A 175 11.01 -16.27 6.94
C THR A 175 10.62 -15.64 8.29
N GLU A 176 11.59 -15.38 9.15
CA GLU A 176 11.33 -14.82 10.50
C GLU A 176 10.85 -13.38 10.40
N ASN A 177 11.57 -12.54 9.65
CA ASN A 177 11.17 -11.15 9.39
C ASN A 177 9.83 -11.08 8.65
N SER A 178 9.56 -11.99 7.70
CA SER A 178 8.28 -12.07 6.99
C SER A 178 7.12 -12.33 7.94
N LEU A 179 7.26 -13.25 8.89
CA LEU A 179 6.24 -13.52 9.92
C LEU A 179 6.04 -12.31 10.84
N MET A 180 7.12 -11.68 11.28
CA MET A 180 7.08 -10.48 12.12
C MET A 180 6.34 -9.34 11.41
N ILE A 181 6.74 -8.99 10.20
CA ILE A 181 6.13 -7.93 9.39
C ILE A 181 4.64 -8.20 9.17
N SER A 182 4.30 -9.42 8.78
CA SER A 182 2.93 -9.85 8.60
C SER A 182 2.08 -9.63 9.87
N ASN A 183 2.59 -10.07 11.03
CA ASN A 183 1.88 -9.92 12.30
C ASN A 183 1.69 -8.44 12.67
N ILE A 184 2.72 -7.62 12.51
CA ILE A 184 2.66 -6.17 12.74
C ILE A 184 1.56 -5.54 11.87
N LEU A 185 1.56 -5.83 10.56
CA LEU A 185 0.61 -5.25 9.62
C LEU A 185 -0.83 -5.65 9.93
N PHE A 186 -1.11 -6.93 10.12
CA PHE A 186 -2.47 -7.40 10.42
C PHE A 186 -2.96 -6.98 11.79
N LYS A 187 -2.07 -6.90 12.80
CA LYS A 187 -2.40 -6.36 14.12
C LYS A 187 -2.82 -4.89 14.01
N TYR A 188 -2.01 -4.07 13.32
CA TYR A 188 -2.32 -2.66 13.10
C TYR A 188 -3.67 -2.46 12.40
N VAL A 189 -3.88 -3.17 11.28
CA VAL A 189 -5.14 -3.10 10.51
C VAL A 189 -6.35 -3.44 11.37
N LYS A 190 -6.23 -4.41 12.27
CA LYS A 190 -7.30 -4.81 13.21
C LYS A 190 -7.54 -3.76 14.28
N GLU A 191 -6.48 -3.19 14.86
CA GLU A 191 -6.55 -2.22 15.96
C GLU A 191 -7.10 -0.87 15.49
N GLU A 192 -6.57 -0.33 14.38
CA GLU A 192 -6.98 0.98 13.86
C GLU A 192 -8.23 0.91 12.96
N GLY A 193 -8.64 -0.29 12.56
CA GLY A 193 -9.82 -0.47 11.71
C GLY A 193 -9.63 -0.04 10.26
N SER A 194 -8.39 0.01 9.78
CA SER A 194 -8.07 0.26 8.37
C SER A 194 -8.53 -0.90 7.48
N SER A 195 -8.70 -0.65 6.20
CA SER A 195 -8.85 -1.69 5.17
C SER A 195 -7.48 -2.02 4.58
N LEU A 196 -7.29 -3.25 4.10
CA LEU A 196 -6.02 -3.70 3.51
C LEU A 196 -6.26 -4.37 2.17
N ILE A 197 -5.53 -3.94 1.15
CA ILE A 197 -5.33 -4.70 -0.08
C ILE A 197 -3.86 -5.09 -0.14
N MET A 198 -3.59 -6.37 -0.16
CA MET A 198 -2.23 -6.90 -0.15
C MET A 198 -2.01 -7.81 -1.34
N VAL A 199 -1.03 -7.49 -2.16
CA VAL A 199 -0.50 -8.37 -3.19
C VAL A 199 0.54 -9.28 -2.56
N THR A 200 0.44 -10.57 -2.80
CA THR A 200 1.47 -11.53 -2.37
C THR A 200 1.42 -12.81 -3.17
N HIS A 201 2.57 -13.44 -3.34
CA HIS A 201 2.72 -14.80 -3.87
C HIS A 201 2.83 -15.85 -2.74
N ASP A 202 2.98 -15.43 -1.47
CA ASP A 202 3.01 -16.35 -0.33
C ASP A 202 1.59 -16.80 0.06
N PRO A 203 1.25 -18.10 -0.06
CA PRO A 203 -0.06 -18.62 0.30
C PRO A 203 -0.40 -18.44 1.79
N LYS A 204 0.60 -18.52 2.68
CA LYS A 204 0.40 -18.37 4.13
C LYS A 204 -0.01 -16.94 4.45
N LEU A 205 0.66 -15.97 3.84
CA LEU A 205 0.34 -14.56 3.99
C LEU A 205 -1.03 -14.24 3.36
N ALA A 206 -1.30 -14.76 2.17
CA ALA A 206 -2.58 -14.57 1.49
C ALA A 206 -3.77 -15.08 2.32
N ASN A 207 -3.59 -16.20 3.05
CA ASN A 207 -4.64 -16.80 3.88
C ASN A 207 -4.96 -16.02 5.16
N LYS A 208 -4.14 -15.03 5.56
CA LYS A 208 -4.46 -14.14 6.69
C LYS A 208 -5.54 -13.10 6.36
N ALA A 209 -5.73 -12.78 5.09
CA ALA A 209 -6.78 -11.86 4.66
C ALA A 209 -8.16 -12.54 4.68
N LYS A 210 -9.22 -11.75 4.96
CA LYS A 210 -10.60 -12.25 5.00
C LYS A 210 -11.13 -12.69 3.64
N ARG A 211 -10.63 -12.09 2.55
CA ARG A 211 -11.01 -12.43 1.18
C ARG A 211 -9.77 -12.53 0.30
N LYS A 212 -9.78 -13.52 -0.58
CA LYS A 212 -8.74 -13.71 -1.59
C LYS A 212 -9.32 -13.44 -2.98
N ILE A 213 -8.58 -12.70 -3.78
CA ILE A 213 -8.88 -12.39 -5.19
C ILE A 213 -7.74 -12.95 -6.03
N LYS A 214 -8.08 -13.66 -7.09
CA LYS A 214 -7.09 -14.15 -8.06
C LYS A 214 -7.13 -13.29 -9.32
N ILE A 215 -5.99 -12.74 -9.71
CA ILE A 215 -5.82 -12.08 -11.02
C ILE A 215 -5.08 -13.03 -11.95
N LYS A 216 -5.67 -13.25 -13.13
CA LYS A 216 -5.06 -14.02 -14.21
C LYS A 216 -5.32 -13.31 -15.54
N ASP A 217 -4.26 -13.10 -16.34
CA ASP A 217 -4.31 -12.44 -17.67
C ASP A 217 -5.03 -11.08 -17.66
N GLY A 218 -4.84 -10.32 -16.58
CA GLY A 218 -5.43 -9.00 -16.36
C GLY A 218 -6.91 -9.02 -15.95
N LYS A 219 -7.48 -10.15 -15.57
CA LYS A 219 -8.88 -10.30 -15.13
C LYS A 219 -8.97 -10.86 -13.72
N ILE A 220 -9.98 -10.45 -12.98
CA ILE A 220 -10.37 -11.10 -11.71
C ILE A 220 -11.10 -12.41 -12.03
N LYS A 221 -10.71 -13.47 -11.30
CA LYS A 221 -11.26 -14.82 -11.43
C LYS A 221 -11.97 -15.19 -10.11
#